data_e663156eb8e7c3e89fe8b423e5a44b98
#
_entry.id   e663156eb8e7c3e89fe8b423e5a44b98
#
_cell.length_a   1.000
_cell.length_b   1.000
_cell.length_c   1.000
_cell.angle_alpha   90.00
_cell.angle_beta   90.00
_cell.angle_gamma   90.00
#
_symmetry.space_group_name_H-M   'P 1'
#
loop_
_entity.id
_entity.type
_entity.pdbx_description
1 polymer ?
#
loop_
_entity_poly.entity_id
_entity_poly.type
_entity_poly.pdbx_seq_one_letter_code
_entity_poly.pdbx_strand_id
1 'polypeptide(L)'
;MRVAILGGDGYLGWPTAMHLSAAGHEVSIVDNFTRRNMHTERGTASLTPISSMQERASAWQELTGKVIQTQVLDINDYGRLKSLFESIRPEGIVHYGEIPSAPYSMIDRDHAAFVQSNNVIGTLNVLWAMREAAPEAHLVKLGTMGEYGTPNIDIEEGYIEIEHKGRKDTMLFPKQPGSFYHLTKVHDS
;
A
#
# COMPACT_ATOMS: atom_id res chain seq x y z
N MET A 1 11.70 16.32 -4.75
CA MET A 1 11.03 15.26 -5.51
C MET A 1 9.52 15.41 -5.34
N ARG A 2 8.74 15.06 -6.37
CA ARG A 2 7.29 14.91 -6.28
C ARG A 2 6.99 13.47 -5.83
N VAL A 3 6.30 13.33 -4.71
CA VAL A 3 6.01 12.01 -4.13
C VAL A 3 4.51 11.79 -3.99
N ALA A 4 4.01 10.70 -4.55
CA ALA A 4 2.63 10.24 -4.35
C ALA A 4 2.60 9.17 -3.25
N ILE A 5 1.69 9.32 -2.27
CA ILE A 5 1.50 8.35 -1.19
C ILE A 5 0.09 7.79 -1.31
N LEU A 6 -0.03 6.53 -1.73
CA LEU A 6 -1.29 5.79 -1.79
C LEU A 6 -1.58 5.18 -0.42
N GLY A 7 -2.78 5.40 0.12
CA GLY A 7 -3.10 5.08 1.51
C GLY A 7 -2.71 6.20 2.48
N GLY A 8 -2.81 7.45 2.02
CA GLY A 8 -2.33 8.64 2.74
C GLY A 8 -3.12 9.02 3.99
N ASP A 9 -4.36 8.55 4.14
CA ASP A 9 -5.18 8.75 5.33
C ASP A 9 -4.78 7.83 6.49
N GLY A 10 -4.08 6.74 6.17
CA GLY A 10 -3.77 5.66 7.10
C GLY A 10 -2.68 5.98 8.12
N TYR A 11 -2.49 5.03 9.03
CA TYR A 11 -1.54 5.09 10.15
C TYR A 11 -0.08 5.31 9.71
N LEU A 12 0.32 4.73 8.59
CA LEU A 12 1.67 4.92 8.02
C LEU A 12 1.70 6.07 7.01
N GLY A 13 0.63 6.24 6.21
CA GLY A 13 0.61 7.19 5.12
C GLY A 13 0.73 8.64 5.57
N TRP A 14 -0.04 9.04 6.57
CA TRP A 14 -0.02 10.41 7.06
C TRP A 14 1.31 10.82 7.71
N PRO A 15 1.92 10.05 8.63
CA PRO A 15 3.24 10.36 9.17
C PRO A 15 4.34 10.41 8.09
N THR A 16 4.29 9.50 7.11
CA THR A 16 5.21 9.52 5.97
C THR A 16 5.05 10.80 5.16
N ALA A 17 3.81 11.25 4.92
CA ALA A 17 3.54 12.50 4.22
C ALA A 17 4.11 13.71 4.95
N MET A 18 3.91 13.80 6.26
CA MET A 18 4.49 14.87 7.09
C MET A 18 6.01 14.85 7.05
N HIS A 19 6.62 13.67 7.20
CA HIS A 19 8.08 13.52 7.17
C HIS A 19 8.68 13.98 5.84
N LEU A 20 8.16 13.50 4.72
CA LEU A 20 8.64 13.87 3.39
C LEU A 20 8.39 15.35 3.08
N SER A 21 7.23 15.90 3.46
CA SER A 21 6.94 17.32 3.33
C SER A 21 7.89 18.17 4.18
N ALA A 22 8.19 17.74 5.42
CA ALA A 22 9.19 18.41 6.27
C ALA A 22 10.57 18.41 5.64
N ALA A 23 10.96 17.31 4.96
CA ALA A 23 12.21 17.20 4.22
C ALA A 23 12.27 18.01 2.91
N GLY A 24 11.18 18.70 2.55
CA GLY A 24 11.14 19.59 1.38
C GLY A 24 10.69 18.91 0.08
N HIS A 25 10.06 17.75 0.16
CA HIS A 25 9.43 17.11 -1.00
C HIS A 25 8.03 17.69 -1.26
N GLU A 26 7.60 17.69 -2.52
CA GLU A 26 6.22 17.96 -2.92
C GLU A 26 5.41 16.70 -2.74
N VAL A 27 4.47 16.69 -1.78
CA VAL A 27 3.76 15.48 -1.39
C VAL A 27 2.29 15.56 -1.78
N SER A 28 1.81 14.51 -2.46
CA SER A 28 0.40 14.25 -2.74
C SER A 28 -0.04 12.96 -2.07
N ILE A 29 -1.06 13.02 -1.23
CA ILE A 29 -1.65 11.85 -0.60
C ILE A 29 -2.96 11.45 -1.28
N VAL A 30 -3.16 10.16 -1.42
CA VAL A 30 -4.31 9.54 -2.10
C VAL A 30 -4.93 8.51 -1.17
N ASP A 31 -6.25 8.57 -0.97
CA ASP A 31 -6.99 7.58 -0.17
C ASP A 31 -8.45 7.50 -0.60
N ASN A 32 -9.11 6.37 -0.41
CA ASN A 32 -10.53 6.16 -0.61
C ASN A 32 -11.30 5.95 0.70
N PHE A 33 -10.62 6.09 1.84
CA PHE A 33 -11.16 5.89 3.20
C PHE A 33 -11.69 4.48 3.50
N THR A 34 -11.32 3.49 2.70
CA THR A 34 -11.72 2.09 2.91
C THR A 34 -11.44 1.63 4.33
N ARG A 35 -10.29 2.02 4.91
CA ARG A 35 -9.94 1.64 6.28
C ARG A 35 -10.94 2.21 7.31
N ARG A 36 -11.40 3.44 7.15
CA ARG A 36 -12.42 4.04 8.03
C ARG A 36 -13.77 3.31 7.89
N ASN A 37 -14.15 2.97 6.65
CA ASN A 37 -15.37 2.23 6.38
C ASN A 37 -15.36 0.84 7.03
N MET A 38 -14.23 0.13 6.99
CA MET A 38 -14.04 -1.16 7.67
C MET A 38 -14.23 -1.04 9.20
N HIS A 39 -13.75 0.04 9.82
CA HIS A 39 -13.98 0.29 11.25
C HIS A 39 -15.47 0.49 11.55
N THR A 40 -16.16 1.29 10.74
CA THR A 40 -17.60 1.52 10.88
C THR A 40 -18.40 0.23 10.70
N GLU A 41 -18.09 -0.56 9.68
CA GLU A 41 -18.70 -1.87 9.43
C GLU A 41 -18.55 -2.82 10.62
N ARG A 42 -17.39 -2.79 11.27
CA ARG A 42 -17.06 -3.63 12.43
C ARG A 42 -17.54 -3.08 13.77
N GLY A 43 -18.21 -1.92 13.78
CA GLY A 43 -18.63 -1.26 15.00
C GLY A 43 -17.47 -0.81 15.90
N THR A 44 -16.31 -0.56 15.30
CA THR A 44 -15.11 -0.11 16.02
C THR A 44 -14.81 1.35 15.73
N ALA A 45 -14.05 2.00 16.61
CA ALA A 45 -13.62 3.38 16.43
C ALA A 45 -12.16 3.53 16.85
N SER A 46 -11.50 4.56 16.34
CA SER A 46 -10.17 4.93 16.81
C SER A 46 -10.22 5.38 18.27
N LEU A 47 -9.21 5.04 19.06
CA LEU A 47 -9.09 5.49 20.47
C LEU A 47 -9.06 7.02 20.58
N THR A 48 -8.47 7.69 19.59
CA THR A 48 -8.49 9.14 19.47
C THR A 48 -9.23 9.51 18.17
N PRO A 49 -10.13 10.52 18.20
CA PRO A 49 -10.77 11.00 16.97
C PRO A 49 -9.73 11.40 15.92
N ILE A 50 -9.94 10.99 14.69
CA ILE A 50 -9.08 11.31 13.55
C ILE A 50 -9.81 12.31 12.66
N SER A 51 -9.27 13.53 12.55
CA SER A 51 -9.75 14.55 11.62
C SER A 51 -9.70 14.08 10.16
N SER A 52 -10.45 14.74 9.31
CA SER A 52 -10.41 14.47 7.87
C SER A 52 -9.00 14.70 7.30
N MET A 53 -8.74 14.10 6.17
CA MET A 53 -7.47 14.26 5.47
C MET A 53 -7.21 15.73 5.11
N GLN A 54 -8.26 16.44 4.71
CA GLN A 54 -8.21 17.87 4.37
C GLN A 54 -7.91 18.74 5.58
N GLU A 55 -8.60 18.53 6.71
CA GLU A 55 -8.34 19.29 7.94
C GLU A 55 -6.89 19.10 8.43
N ARG A 56 -6.37 17.88 8.37
CA ARG A 56 -4.98 17.59 8.72
C ARG A 56 -4.00 18.29 7.78
N ALA A 57 -4.27 18.30 6.47
CA ALA A 57 -3.43 19.00 5.49
C ALA A 57 -3.45 20.52 5.70
N SER A 58 -4.62 21.10 6.02
CA SER A 58 -4.76 22.52 6.36
C SER A 58 -3.98 22.86 7.63
N ALA A 59 -4.13 22.07 8.70
CA ALA A 59 -3.38 22.27 9.94
C ALA A 59 -1.86 22.15 9.71
N TRP A 60 -1.41 21.21 8.87
CA TRP A 60 -0.01 21.08 8.51
C TRP A 60 0.50 22.33 7.80
N GLN A 61 -0.27 22.87 6.87
CA GLN A 61 0.09 24.12 6.16
C GLN A 61 0.14 25.32 7.10
N GLU A 62 -0.82 25.47 8.00
CA GLU A 62 -0.83 26.53 9.01
C GLU A 62 0.41 26.48 9.92
N LEU A 63 0.78 25.28 10.38
CA LEU A 63 1.89 25.10 11.32
C LEU A 63 3.27 25.21 10.66
N THR A 64 3.39 24.83 9.40
CA THR A 64 4.72 24.67 8.75
C THR A 64 4.95 25.54 7.53
N GLY A 65 3.89 26.14 6.98
CA GLY A 65 3.91 26.82 5.68
C GLY A 65 4.01 25.87 4.47
N LYS A 66 4.02 24.54 4.69
CA LYS A 66 4.20 23.53 3.64
C LYS A 66 2.87 22.90 3.27
N VAL A 67 2.68 22.63 1.98
CA VAL A 67 1.45 22.05 1.44
C VAL A 67 1.61 20.55 1.27
N ILE A 68 0.63 19.77 1.75
CA ILE A 68 0.39 18.38 1.38
C ILE A 68 -0.91 18.37 0.56
N GLN A 69 -0.81 17.97 -0.70
CA GLN A 69 -1.98 17.85 -1.58
C GLN A 69 -2.79 16.59 -1.22
N THR A 70 -4.10 16.70 -1.26
CA THR A 70 -5.01 15.58 -0.92
C THR A 70 -5.89 15.20 -2.10
N GLN A 71 -6.02 13.90 -2.38
CA GLN A 71 -6.86 13.35 -3.44
C GLN A 71 -7.71 12.21 -2.90
N VAL A 72 -9.01 12.27 -3.12
CA VAL A 72 -9.91 11.14 -2.81
C VAL A 72 -10.08 10.29 -4.07
N LEU A 73 -9.47 9.11 -4.05
CA LEU A 73 -9.43 8.23 -5.22
C LEU A 73 -9.22 6.78 -4.79
N ASP A 74 -9.92 5.86 -5.45
CA ASP A 74 -9.72 4.43 -5.33
C ASP A 74 -8.69 3.94 -6.36
N ILE A 75 -7.67 3.22 -5.91
CA ILE A 75 -6.63 2.65 -6.79
C ILE A 75 -7.19 1.61 -7.77
N ASN A 76 -8.39 1.08 -7.52
CA ASN A 76 -9.09 0.22 -8.48
C ASN A 76 -9.72 1.01 -9.63
N ASP A 77 -9.86 2.33 -9.54
CA ASP A 77 -10.20 3.20 -10.66
C ASP A 77 -8.94 3.54 -11.47
N TYR A 78 -8.57 2.63 -12.36
CA TYR A 78 -7.36 2.75 -13.17
C TYR A 78 -7.30 4.08 -13.95
N GLY A 79 -8.40 4.49 -14.58
CA GLY A 79 -8.44 5.71 -15.39
C GLY A 79 -8.12 6.96 -14.58
N ARG A 80 -8.72 7.09 -13.40
CA ARG A 80 -8.46 8.21 -12.49
C ARG A 80 -7.05 8.16 -11.91
N LEU A 81 -6.55 6.96 -11.56
CA LEU A 81 -5.20 6.79 -11.04
C LEU A 81 -4.14 7.20 -12.08
N LYS A 82 -4.30 6.75 -13.32
CA LYS A 82 -3.43 7.13 -14.44
C LYS A 82 -3.44 8.64 -14.66
N SER A 83 -4.63 9.25 -14.75
CA SER A 83 -4.78 10.70 -14.93
C SER A 83 -4.13 11.49 -13.80
N LEU A 84 -4.21 10.99 -12.57
CA LEU A 84 -3.52 11.59 -11.44
C LEU A 84 -2.00 11.54 -11.63
N PHE A 85 -1.43 10.39 -12.02
CA PHE A 85 0.02 10.27 -12.24
C PHE A 85 0.49 11.13 -13.42
N GLU A 86 -0.30 11.27 -14.48
CA GLU A 86 -0.03 12.21 -15.58
C GLU A 86 0.03 13.66 -15.11
N SER A 87 -0.85 14.03 -14.17
CA SER A 87 -0.94 15.38 -13.61
C SER A 87 0.22 15.71 -12.67
N ILE A 88 0.49 14.86 -11.69
CA ILE A 88 1.52 15.12 -10.65
C ILE A 88 2.92 14.72 -11.09
N ARG A 89 3.04 13.78 -12.06
CA ARG A 89 4.32 13.24 -12.55
C ARG A 89 5.24 12.84 -11.39
N PRO A 90 4.84 11.87 -10.57
CA PRO A 90 5.61 11.50 -9.38
C PRO A 90 6.99 10.96 -9.77
N GLU A 91 8.00 11.32 -8.97
CA GLU A 91 9.35 10.75 -9.03
C GLU A 91 9.52 9.62 -8.02
N GLY A 92 8.65 9.59 -7.01
CA GLY A 92 8.53 8.51 -6.03
C GLY A 92 7.08 8.20 -5.74
N ILE A 93 6.77 6.91 -5.58
CA ILE A 93 5.45 6.42 -5.21
C ILE A 93 5.61 5.53 -3.98
N VAL A 94 4.89 5.87 -2.91
CA VAL A 94 4.82 5.04 -1.69
C VAL A 94 3.45 4.40 -1.64
N HIS A 95 3.41 3.06 -1.73
CA HIS A 95 2.16 2.32 -1.82
C HIS A 95 1.81 1.61 -0.51
N TYR A 96 0.95 2.26 0.30
CA TYR A 96 0.31 1.73 1.50
C TYR A 96 -1.20 1.51 1.31
N GLY A 97 -1.74 1.75 0.10
CA GLY A 97 -3.18 1.69 -0.22
C GLY A 97 -3.73 0.28 -0.30
N GLU A 98 -3.43 -0.56 0.70
CA GLU A 98 -3.87 -1.94 0.77
C GLU A 98 -4.65 -2.22 2.06
N ILE A 99 -5.42 -3.30 2.05
CA ILE A 99 -6.14 -3.79 3.22
C ILE A 99 -5.21 -4.72 4.00
N PRO A 100 -4.61 -4.27 5.13
CA PRO A 100 -3.56 -5.00 5.84
C PRO A 100 -4.16 -5.86 6.96
N SER A 101 -5.13 -6.74 6.66
CA SER A 101 -5.83 -7.49 7.70
C SER A 101 -6.09 -8.94 7.32
N ALA A 102 -5.27 -9.85 7.92
CA ALA A 102 -5.49 -11.27 7.79
C ALA A 102 -6.87 -11.70 8.35
N PRO A 103 -7.28 -11.32 9.58
CA PRO A 103 -8.60 -11.68 10.09
C PRO A 103 -9.76 -11.17 9.22
N TYR A 104 -9.68 -9.94 8.70
CA TYR A 104 -10.73 -9.39 7.83
C TYR A 104 -10.87 -10.20 6.54
N SER A 105 -9.76 -10.61 5.93
CA SER A 105 -9.76 -11.41 4.71
C SER A 105 -10.31 -12.84 4.88
N MET A 106 -10.53 -13.27 6.12
CA MET A 106 -10.98 -14.64 6.46
C MET A 106 -12.37 -14.67 7.07
N ILE A 107 -13.11 -13.56 7.07
CA ILE A 107 -14.49 -13.50 7.63
C ILE A 107 -15.44 -14.36 6.79
N ASP A 108 -15.48 -14.10 5.48
CA ASP A 108 -16.29 -14.81 4.51
C ASP A 108 -15.74 -14.61 3.08
N ARG A 109 -16.44 -15.17 2.11
CA ARG A 109 -16.06 -15.10 0.69
C ARG A 109 -16.01 -13.66 0.16
N ASP A 110 -16.91 -12.81 0.57
CA ASP A 110 -17.01 -11.43 0.04
C ASP A 110 -15.91 -10.53 0.59
N HIS A 111 -15.56 -10.69 1.86
CA HIS A 111 -14.38 -10.04 2.45
C HIS A 111 -13.08 -10.54 1.78
N ALA A 112 -12.97 -11.85 1.55
CA ALA A 112 -11.82 -12.40 0.83
C ALA A 112 -11.69 -11.81 -0.58
N ALA A 113 -12.78 -11.79 -1.35
CA ALA A 113 -12.82 -11.24 -2.71
C ALA A 113 -12.50 -9.74 -2.74
N PHE A 114 -13.01 -8.99 -1.76
CA PHE A 114 -12.73 -7.57 -1.62
C PHE A 114 -11.25 -7.30 -1.37
N VAL A 115 -10.62 -8.05 -0.45
CA VAL A 115 -9.18 -7.93 -0.16
C VAL A 115 -8.34 -8.30 -1.38
N GLN A 116 -8.70 -9.38 -2.10
CA GLN A 116 -8.01 -9.76 -3.35
C GLN A 116 -8.14 -8.66 -4.41
N SER A 117 -9.33 -8.13 -4.65
CA SER A 117 -9.54 -7.07 -5.62
C SER A 117 -8.76 -5.81 -5.24
N ASN A 118 -8.87 -5.35 -4.00
CA ASN A 118 -8.18 -4.13 -3.58
C ASN A 118 -6.66 -4.26 -3.68
N ASN A 119 -6.11 -5.36 -3.18
CA ASN A 119 -4.65 -5.47 -3.06
C ASN A 119 -4.02 -5.90 -4.40
N VAL A 120 -4.53 -6.96 -5.03
CA VAL A 120 -3.93 -7.50 -6.26
C VAL A 120 -4.22 -6.61 -7.47
N ILE A 121 -5.50 -6.30 -7.73
CA ILE A 121 -5.88 -5.46 -8.87
C ILE A 121 -5.42 -4.02 -8.63
N GLY A 122 -5.53 -3.51 -7.42
CA GLY A 122 -5.02 -2.18 -7.07
C GLY A 122 -3.52 -2.05 -7.34
N THR A 123 -2.70 -3.03 -6.93
CA THR A 123 -1.25 -3.05 -7.23
C THR A 123 -0.99 -3.13 -8.73
N LEU A 124 -1.70 -4.00 -9.45
CA LEU A 124 -1.59 -4.10 -10.91
C LEU A 124 -1.86 -2.73 -11.58
N ASN A 125 -2.92 -2.04 -11.14
CA ASN A 125 -3.26 -0.72 -11.64
C ASN A 125 -2.15 0.32 -11.36
N VAL A 126 -1.56 0.28 -10.17
CA VAL A 126 -0.42 1.16 -9.81
C VAL A 126 0.75 0.92 -10.76
N LEU A 127 1.13 -0.34 -10.99
CA LEU A 127 2.25 -0.70 -11.87
C LEU A 127 2.00 -0.26 -13.32
N TRP A 128 0.78 -0.45 -13.84
CA TRP A 128 0.43 -0.02 -15.19
C TRP A 128 0.36 1.50 -15.31
N ALA A 129 -0.22 2.19 -14.33
CA ALA A 129 -0.25 3.65 -14.30
C ALA A 129 1.18 4.25 -14.22
N MET A 130 2.08 3.64 -13.44
CA MET A 130 3.50 4.00 -13.43
C MET A 130 4.14 3.84 -14.81
N ARG A 131 3.98 2.65 -15.40
CA ARG A 131 4.54 2.36 -16.73
C ARG A 131 4.12 3.38 -17.79
N GLU A 132 2.87 3.82 -17.75
CA GLU A 132 2.31 4.70 -18.79
C GLU A 132 2.51 6.19 -18.49
N ALA A 133 2.50 6.61 -17.24
CA ALA A 133 2.48 8.02 -16.86
C ALA A 133 3.72 8.49 -16.08
N ALA A 134 4.46 7.59 -15.45
CA ALA A 134 5.63 7.89 -14.62
C ALA A 134 6.67 6.76 -14.64
N PRO A 135 7.21 6.37 -15.84
CA PRO A 135 8.04 5.17 -15.97
C PRO A 135 9.37 5.25 -15.21
N GLU A 136 9.85 6.44 -14.89
CA GLU A 136 11.08 6.66 -14.13
C GLU A 136 10.85 6.79 -12.60
N ALA A 137 9.59 6.68 -12.16
CA ALA A 137 9.28 6.80 -10.74
C ALA A 137 9.80 5.58 -9.95
N HIS A 138 10.35 5.84 -8.76
CA HIS A 138 10.71 4.77 -7.83
C HIS A 138 9.49 4.35 -7.00
N LEU A 139 9.18 3.05 -7.00
CA LEU A 139 8.11 2.48 -6.18
C LEU A 139 8.66 1.94 -4.86
N VAL A 140 8.08 2.38 -3.75
CA VAL A 140 8.26 1.78 -2.43
C VAL A 140 6.95 1.15 -2.01
N LYS A 141 6.91 -0.18 -1.93
CA LYS A 141 5.72 -0.94 -1.54
C LYS A 141 5.95 -1.68 -0.24
N LEU A 142 4.96 -1.69 0.64
CA LEU A 142 5.04 -2.37 1.92
C LEU A 142 4.69 -3.86 1.75
N GLY A 143 5.64 -4.73 2.06
CA GLY A 143 5.45 -6.19 2.14
C GLY A 143 5.00 -6.65 3.53
N THR A 144 5.06 -7.95 3.76
CA THR A 144 4.85 -8.58 5.07
C THR A 144 5.60 -9.90 5.19
N MET A 145 6.16 -10.18 6.35
CA MET A 145 6.73 -11.51 6.64
C MET A 145 5.68 -12.64 6.65
N GLY A 146 4.41 -12.30 6.80
CA GLY A 146 3.31 -13.28 6.79
C GLY A 146 3.13 -14.04 5.48
N GLU A 147 3.80 -13.64 4.41
CA GLU A 147 3.85 -14.38 3.14
C GLU A 147 4.59 -15.72 3.25
N TYR A 148 5.51 -15.84 4.20
CA TYR A 148 6.30 -17.06 4.43
C TYR A 148 5.57 -18.08 5.33
N GLY A 149 4.49 -17.68 6.02
CA GLY A 149 3.79 -18.54 6.96
C GLY A 149 4.60 -18.83 8.21
N THR A 150 4.50 -20.09 8.70
CA THR A 150 5.19 -20.56 9.92
C THR A 150 5.89 -21.90 9.66
N PRO A 151 6.93 -21.95 8.82
CA PRO A 151 7.69 -23.19 8.59
C PRO A 151 8.49 -23.60 9.83
N ASN A 152 8.85 -24.89 9.93
CA ASN A 152 9.71 -25.42 11.00
C ASN A 152 11.22 -25.25 10.74
N ILE A 153 11.57 -24.40 9.79
CA ILE A 153 12.95 -24.04 9.46
C ILE A 153 13.10 -22.53 9.52
N ASP A 154 14.32 -22.05 9.64
CA ASP A 154 14.61 -20.62 9.59
C ASP A 154 14.16 -20.03 8.25
N ILE A 155 13.58 -18.84 8.29
CA ILE A 155 13.13 -18.13 7.10
C ILE A 155 14.27 -17.22 6.65
N GLU A 156 14.77 -17.50 5.45
CA GLU A 156 15.71 -16.59 4.78
C GLU A 156 14.92 -15.62 3.90
N GLU A 157 15.20 -14.34 4.03
CA GLU A 157 14.61 -13.34 3.16
C GLU A 157 15.31 -13.36 1.79
N GLY A 158 14.51 -13.54 0.74
CA GLY A 158 15.01 -13.55 -0.64
C GLY A 158 15.23 -14.96 -1.18
N TYR A 159 16.48 -15.30 -1.55
CA TYR A 159 16.81 -16.50 -2.31
C TYR A 159 17.55 -17.54 -1.47
N ILE A 160 17.27 -18.81 -1.73
CA ILE A 160 17.98 -19.95 -1.15
C ILE A 160 18.55 -20.85 -2.25
N GLU A 161 19.67 -21.51 -1.96
CA GLU A 161 20.20 -22.57 -2.81
C GLU A 161 19.46 -23.88 -2.54
N ILE A 162 18.92 -24.49 -3.59
CA ILE A 162 18.22 -25.77 -3.52
C ILE A 162 18.97 -26.80 -4.36
N GLU A 163 19.18 -27.99 -3.78
CA GLU A 163 19.62 -29.14 -4.54
C GLU A 163 18.53 -30.20 -4.59
N HIS A 164 18.12 -30.59 -5.79
CA HIS A 164 17.12 -31.63 -6.01
C HIS A 164 17.51 -32.55 -7.15
N LYS A 165 17.60 -33.87 -6.87
CA LYS A 165 17.99 -34.90 -7.85
C LYS A 165 19.32 -34.61 -8.55
N GLY A 166 20.32 -34.13 -7.79
CA GLY A 166 21.65 -33.82 -8.28
C GLY A 166 21.76 -32.53 -9.12
N ARG A 167 20.69 -31.72 -9.19
CA ARG A 167 20.70 -30.40 -9.83
C ARG A 167 20.60 -29.32 -8.78
N LYS A 168 21.37 -28.24 -8.94
CA LYS A 168 21.37 -27.08 -8.03
C LYS A 168 20.76 -25.89 -8.75
N ASP A 169 20.01 -25.08 -8.00
CA ASP A 169 19.47 -23.81 -8.46
C ASP A 169 19.30 -22.85 -7.29
N THR A 170 19.22 -21.55 -7.59
CA THR A 170 18.91 -20.50 -6.62
C THR A 170 17.48 -20.07 -6.84
N MET A 171 16.62 -20.28 -5.85
CA MET A 171 15.19 -20.03 -5.95
C MET A 171 14.71 -19.14 -4.81
N LEU A 172 13.60 -18.44 -5.00
CA LEU A 172 12.94 -17.71 -3.92
C LEU A 172 12.61 -18.67 -2.78
N PHE A 173 12.77 -18.19 -1.53
CA PHE A 173 12.35 -18.95 -0.36
C PHE A 173 10.86 -19.32 -0.49
N PRO A 174 10.46 -20.56 -0.18
CA PRO A 174 9.07 -21.01 -0.33
C PRO A 174 8.09 -20.17 0.50
N LYS A 175 7.03 -19.68 -0.14
CA LYS A 175 5.99 -18.88 0.49
C LYS A 175 4.78 -19.72 0.81
N GLN A 176 4.27 -19.62 2.05
CA GLN A 176 3.14 -20.39 2.58
C GLN A 176 2.13 -19.46 3.28
N PRO A 177 1.38 -18.64 2.52
CA PRO A 177 0.48 -17.67 3.12
C PRO A 177 -0.66 -18.32 3.90
N GLY A 178 -0.85 -17.90 5.15
CA GLY A 178 -1.88 -18.42 6.05
C GLY A 178 -3.26 -17.74 5.96
N SER A 179 -3.43 -16.76 5.05
CA SER A 179 -4.71 -16.06 4.83
C SER A 179 -4.79 -15.49 3.43
N PHE A 180 -5.99 -15.08 3.00
CA PHE A 180 -6.16 -14.40 1.71
C PHE A 180 -5.43 -13.05 1.66
N TYR A 181 -5.30 -12.33 2.78
CA TYR A 181 -4.44 -11.14 2.83
C TYR A 181 -2.97 -11.49 2.57
N HIS A 182 -2.42 -12.49 3.26
CA HIS A 182 -1.01 -12.89 3.03
C HIS A 182 -0.78 -13.39 1.61
N LEU A 183 -1.79 -14.04 0.99
CA LEU A 183 -1.72 -14.45 -0.42
C LEU A 183 -1.59 -13.24 -1.37
N THR A 184 -2.27 -12.11 -1.08
CA THR A 184 -2.07 -10.89 -1.88
C THR A 184 -0.64 -10.38 -1.80
N LYS A 185 0.02 -10.57 -0.66
CA LYS A 185 1.41 -10.16 -0.47
C LYS A 185 2.41 -11.07 -1.19
N VAL A 186 2.10 -12.35 -1.30
CA VAL A 186 2.88 -13.25 -2.18
C VAL A 186 2.79 -12.82 -3.63
N HIS A 187 1.64 -12.30 -4.05
CA HIS A 187 1.46 -11.78 -5.41
C HIS A 187 2.27 -10.49 -5.66
N ASP A 188 2.49 -9.68 -4.64
CA ASP A 188 3.23 -8.41 -4.72
C ASP A 188 4.74 -8.61 -4.90
N SER A 189 5.28 -9.69 -4.39
CA SER A 189 6.72 -10.00 -4.37
C SER A 189 7.12 -10.98 -5.45
#